data_70b03dd02a5b8fc6fc198a21146f3811
#
_entry.id   70b03dd02a5b8fc6fc198a21146f3811
#
_cell.length_a   1.000
_cell.length_b   1.000
_cell.length_c   1.000
_cell.angle_alpha   90.00
_cell.angle_beta   90.00
_cell.angle_gamma   90.00
#
_symmetry.space_group_name_H-M   'P 1'
#
loop_
_entity.id
_entity.type
_entity.pdbx_description
1 polymer ?
#
loop_
_entity_poly.entity_id
_entity_poly.type
_entity_poly.pdbx_seq_one_letter_code
_entity_poly.pdbx_strand_id
1 'polypeptide(L)'
;MSEIVIRHVETTDAQALHHLYSLAPVYRDTLQLPLPSVESWQKRLANPEPGTHNLAAFIDGQLTGQLAVMLNQRVRRRHVATFGIGVDPRYHGKGVGSRLMQAMIDLCDNWAAIERIELTVFTDNPAAIALYRKFGFEIEGTSRAYAMRDGVLVDAYHMARLRSGQPHGDA
;
A
#
# COMPACT_ATOMS: atom_id res chain seq x y z
N MET A 1 -20.80 16.07 -1.08
CA MET A 1 -19.71 15.17 -0.65
C MET A 1 -18.37 15.79 -1.01
N SER A 2 -17.44 15.74 -0.07
CA SER A 2 -16.10 16.27 -0.31
C SER A 2 -15.34 15.39 -1.31
N GLU A 3 -14.63 16.02 -2.21
CA GLU A 3 -13.83 15.35 -3.23
C GLU A 3 -12.57 14.72 -2.60
N ILE A 4 -12.23 13.51 -3.06
CA ILE A 4 -10.96 12.88 -2.72
C ILE A 4 -9.93 13.30 -3.76
N VAL A 5 -8.88 13.97 -3.31
CA VAL A 5 -7.77 14.38 -4.17
C VAL A 5 -6.59 13.43 -3.96
N ILE A 6 -6.07 12.86 -5.04
CA ILE A 6 -4.87 12.02 -5.02
C ILE A 6 -3.72 12.83 -5.62
N ARG A 7 -2.61 12.91 -4.88
CA ARG A 7 -1.37 13.51 -5.39
C ARG A 7 -0.15 12.80 -4.82
N HIS A 8 0.99 13.06 -5.41
CA HIS A 8 2.25 12.54 -4.87
C HIS A 8 2.53 13.18 -3.49
N VAL A 9 3.10 12.40 -2.58
CA VAL A 9 3.56 12.89 -1.28
C VAL A 9 4.75 13.85 -1.49
N GLU A 10 4.78 14.92 -0.74
CA GLU A 10 5.87 15.88 -0.69
C GLU A 10 6.58 15.83 0.67
N THR A 11 7.78 16.37 0.76
CA THR A 11 8.54 16.36 2.03
C THR A 11 7.80 17.10 3.15
N THR A 12 6.97 18.07 2.81
CA THR A 12 6.13 18.81 3.76
C THR A 12 5.00 17.97 4.36
N ASP A 13 4.71 16.79 3.81
CA ASP A 13 3.68 15.89 4.33
C ASP A 13 4.17 14.99 5.48
N ALA A 14 5.43 15.11 5.90
CA ALA A 14 6.02 14.23 6.92
C ALA A 14 5.22 14.18 8.21
N GLN A 15 4.73 15.32 8.70
CA GLN A 15 3.96 15.37 9.93
C GLN A 15 2.59 14.70 9.78
N ALA A 16 1.94 14.87 8.64
CA ALA A 16 0.65 14.23 8.37
C ALA A 16 0.81 12.70 8.26
N LEU A 17 1.89 12.23 7.65
CA LEU A 17 2.19 10.79 7.59
C LEU A 17 2.55 10.23 8.96
N HIS A 18 3.31 10.96 9.76
CA HIS A 18 3.57 10.59 11.15
C HIS A 18 2.26 10.41 11.91
N HIS A 19 1.33 11.34 11.77
CA HIS A 19 0.02 11.24 12.42
C HIS A 19 -0.74 9.99 11.95
N LEU A 20 -0.80 9.75 10.64
CA LEU A 20 -1.49 8.58 10.07
C LEU A 20 -0.95 7.26 10.65
N TYR A 21 0.38 7.11 10.66
CA TYR A 21 1.03 5.87 11.13
C TYR A 21 1.18 5.80 12.65
N SER A 22 0.80 6.85 13.39
CA SER A 22 0.65 6.80 14.84
C SER A 22 -0.66 6.16 15.27
N LEU A 23 -1.63 6.05 14.36
CA LEU A 23 -2.94 5.45 14.65
C LEU A 23 -2.82 3.94 14.73
N ALA A 24 -3.28 3.36 15.85
CA ALA A 24 -3.15 1.93 16.10
C ALA A 24 -3.69 1.05 14.97
N PRO A 25 -4.90 1.28 14.43
CA PRO A 25 -5.39 0.47 13.32
C PRO A 25 -4.48 0.51 12.09
N VAL A 26 -3.74 1.59 11.88
CA VAL A 26 -2.86 1.75 10.72
C VAL A 26 -1.53 1.02 10.92
N TYR A 27 -0.81 1.26 12.04
CA TYR A 27 0.45 0.57 12.24
C TYR A 27 0.26 -0.94 12.49
N ARG A 28 -0.86 -1.35 13.09
CA ARG A 28 -1.13 -2.77 13.37
C ARG A 28 -1.37 -3.58 12.09
N ASP A 29 -1.95 -2.96 11.07
CA ASP A 29 -2.26 -3.63 9.79
C ASP A 29 -1.17 -3.43 8.72
N THR A 30 -0.07 -2.77 9.10
CA THR A 30 1.13 -2.61 8.28
C THR A 30 2.34 -3.19 9.04
N LEU A 31 3.53 -3.10 8.46
CA LEU A 31 4.76 -3.48 9.15
C LEU A 31 5.40 -2.32 9.90
N GLN A 32 4.68 -1.23 10.11
CA GLN A 32 5.17 -0.08 10.86
C GLN A 32 5.17 -0.38 12.35
N LEU A 33 6.10 0.24 13.07
CA LEU A 33 6.17 0.13 14.52
C LEU A 33 5.30 1.19 15.19
N PRO A 34 4.82 0.95 16.43
CA PRO A 34 4.21 2.00 17.23
C PRO A 34 5.24 3.08 17.57
N LEU A 35 4.76 4.25 17.96
CA LEU A 35 5.59 5.37 18.39
C LEU A 35 6.57 5.86 17.31
N PRO A 36 6.10 6.15 16.07
CA PRO A 36 6.97 6.69 15.04
C PRO A 36 7.46 8.11 15.39
N SER A 37 8.57 8.54 14.79
CA SER A 37 9.05 9.90 14.93
C SER A 37 8.82 10.71 13.65
N VAL A 38 8.59 12.02 13.81
CA VAL A 38 8.47 12.93 12.66
C VAL A 38 9.78 12.96 11.88
N GLU A 39 10.93 12.98 12.59
CA GLU A 39 12.26 12.99 11.96
C GLU A 39 12.45 11.75 11.06
N SER A 40 12.04 10.58 11.50
CA SER A 40 12.10 9.36 10.70
C SER A 40 11.32 9.50 9.40
N TRP A 41 10.13 10.10 9.45
CA TRP A 41 9.34 10.37 8.25
C TRP A 41 10.00 11.40 7.35
N GLN A 42 10.56 12.47 7.92
CA GLN A 42 11.29 13.49 7.16
C GLN A 42 12.46 12.86 6.39
N LYS A 43 13.26 12.02 7.04
CA LYS A 43 14.39 11.32 6.42
C LYS A 43 13.92 10.38 5.30
N ARG A 44 12.87 9.64 5.54
CA ARG A 44 12.31 8.70 4.56
C ARG A 44 11.82 9.42 3.30
N LEU A 45 11.14 10.56 3.47
CA LEU A 45 10.63 11.34 2.34
C LEU A 45 11.76 12.07 1.59
N ALA A 46 12.81 12.47 2.28
CA ALA A 46 13.96 13.13 1.65
C ALA A 46 14.85 12.15 0.86
N ASN A 47 14.83 10.86 1.22
CA ASN A 47 15.67 9.83 0.63
C ASN A 47 14.84 8.62 0.21
N PRO A 48 13.96 8.75 -0.80
CA PRO A 48 13.13 7.63 -1.23
C PRO A 48 13.98 6.55 -1.88
N GLU A 49 13.60 5.30 -1.65
CA GLU A 49 14.18 4.15 -2.36
C GLU A 49 13.93 4.29 -3.86
N PRO A 50 14.90 3.91 -4.72
CA PRO A 50 14.70 3.92 -6.18
C PRO A 50 13.47 3.12 -6.59
N GLY A 51 12.67 3.70 -7.49
CA GLY A 51 11.45 3.07 -7.97
C GLY A 51 10.23 3.25 -7.06
N THR A 52 10.34 4.01 -5.98
CA THR A 52 9.21 4.28 -5.08
C THR A 52 8.38 5.45 -5.60
N HIS A 53 7.07 5.23 -5.69
CA HIS A 53 6.07 6.27 -5.96
C HIS A 53 5.12 6.32 -4.76
N ASN A 54 5.06 7.47 -4.12
CA ASN A 54 4.36 7.65 -2.85
C ASN A 54 3.15 8.56 -3.07
N LEU A 55 1.95 7.98 -2.99
CA LEU A 55 0.70 8.68 -3.24
C LEU A 55 -0.05 8.93 -1.94
N ALA A 56 -0.70 10.07 -1.85
CA ALA A 56 -1.54 10.40 -0.71
C ALA A 56 -2.93 10.84 -1.17
N ALA A 57 -3.91 10.53 -0.34
CA ALA A 57 -5.29 10.94 -0.52
C ALA A 57 -5.64 12.03 0.46
N PHE A 58 -6.31 13.07 -0.02
CA PHE A 58 -6.72 14.23 0.78
C PHE A 58 -8.23 14.45 0.65
N ILE A 59 -8.86 14.79 1.76
CA ILE A 59 -10.24 15.27 1.80
C ILE A 59 -10.21 16.59 2.56
N ASP A 60 -10.72 17.65 1.96
CA ASP A 60 -10.74 19.01 2.54
C ASP A 60 -9.36 19.44 3.07
N GLY A 61 -8.29 19.10 2.31
CA GLY A 61 -6.93 19.45 2.68
C GLY A 61 -6.29 18.56 3.76
N GLN A 62 -7.02 17.59 4.31
CA GLN A 62 -6.51 16.66 5.32
C GLN A 62 -6.06 15.36 4.67
N LEU A 63 -4.86 14.89 5.02
CA LEU A 63 -4.35 13.61 4.55
C LEU A 63 -5.16 12.48 5.20
N THR A 64 -5.79 11.65 4.37
CA THR A 64 -6.69 10.58 4.82
C THR A 64 -6.16 9.20 4.55
N GLY A 65 -5.17 9.07 3.69
CA GLY A 65 -4.56 7.79 3.36
C GLY A 65 -3.29 7.96 2.54
N GLN A 66 -2.52 6.89 2.45
CA GLN A 66 -1.25 6.88 1.74
C GLN A 66 -1.04 5.50 1.13
N LEU A 67 -0.48 5.48 -0.07
CA LEU A 67 -0.08 4.25 -0.74
C LEU A 67 1.31 4.46 -1.36
N ALA A 68 2.27 3.63 -0.95
CA ALA A 68 3.59 3.61 -1.57
C ALA A 68 3.71 2.37 -2.46
N VAL A 69 3.98 2.58 -3.73
CA VAL A 69 4.26 1.50 -4.68
C VAL A 69 5.74 1.51 -5.04
N MET A 70 6.37 0.34 -4.98
CA MET A 70 7.77 0.15 -5.28
C MET A 70 7.90 -0.69 -6.55
N LEU A 71 8.47 -0.10 -7.59
CA LEU A 71 8.78 -0.80 -8.83
C LEU A 71 10.09 -1.58 -8.64
N ASN A 72 10.06 -2.87 -8.94
CA ASN A 72 11.23 -3.72 -8.72
C ASN A 72 12.38 -3.31 -9.64
N GLN A 73 13.57 -3.10 -9.08
CA GLN A 73 14.74 -2.61 -9.82
C GLN A 73 15.59 -3.72 -10.45
N ARG A 74 15.34 -4.99 -10.08
CA ARG A 74 16.07 -6.12 -10.67
C ARG A 74 15.59 -6.34 -12.11
N VAL A 75 16.51 -6.46 -13.04
CA VAL A 75 16.21 -6.53 -14.49
C VAL A 75 15.14 -7.58 -14.81
N ARG A 76 15.26 -8.79 -14.26
CA ARG A 76 14.31 -9.89 -14.53
C ARG A 76 12.98 -9.73 -13.82
N ARG A 77 12.85 -8.74 -12.94
CA ARG A 77 11.62 -8.45 -12.19
C ARG A 77 11.10 -7.02 -12.39
N ARG A 78 11.57 -6.34 -13.42
CA ARG A 78 11.11 -4.96 -13.70
C ARG A 78 9.64 -4.85 -14.07
N HIS A 79 9.01 -5.96 -14.39
CA HIS A 79 7.57 -6.05 -14.65
C HIS A 79 6.74 -6.19 -13.37
N VAL A 80 7.37 -6.18 -12.20
CA VAL A 80 6.74 -6.42 -10.90
C VAL A 80 6.77 -5.16 -10.04
N ALA A 81 5.65 -4.86 -9.39
CA ALA A 81 5.55 -3.86 -8.35
C ALA A 81 4.99 -4.48 -7.07
N THR A 82 5.35 -3.92 -5.93
CA THR A 82 4.73 -4.22 -4.65
C THR A 82 4.28 -2.91 -4.00
N PHE A 83 3.32 -2.97 -3.08
CA PHE A 83 2.84 -1.76 -2.44
C PHE A 83 2.39 -2.00 -1.00
N GLY A 84 2.34 -0.91 -0.24
CA GLY A 84 1.70 -0.85 1.06
C GLY A 84 0.69 0.30 1.08
N ILE A 85 -0.37 0.16 1.84
CA ILE A 85 -1.45 1.15 1.93
C ILE A 85 -1.88 1.33 3.38
N GLY A 86 -2.17 2.56 3.77
CA GLY A 86 -2.75 2.89 5.06
C GLY A 86 -3.85 3.94 4.87
N VAL A 87 -4.98 3.75 5.52
CA VAL A 87 -6.11 4.69 5.49
C VAL A 87 -6.51 5.02 6.92
N ASP A 88 -6.68 6.31 7.22
CA ASP A 88 -7.17 6.77 8.50
C ASP A 88 -8.55 6.14 8.78
N PRO A 89 -8.73 5.45 9.92
CA PRO A 89 -10.00 4.79 10.24
C PRO A 89 -11.22 5.70 10.22
N ARG A 90 -11.03 7.00 10.50
CA ARG A 90 -12.12 7.99 10.46
C ARG A 90 -12.70 8.18 9.06
N TYR A 91 -11.95 7.78 8.04
CA TYR A 91 -12.34 7.91 6.64
C TYR A 91 -12.62 6.57 5.96
N HIS A 92 -12.75 5.47 6.74
CA HIS A 92 -13.16 4.17 6.20
C HIS A 92 -14.57 4.26 5.60
N GLY A 93 -14.80 3.50 4.54
CA GLY A 93 -16.10 3.49 3.86
C GLY A 93 -16.39 4.71 2.98
N LYS A 94 -15.41 5.60 2.80
CA LYS A 94 -15.56 6.82 1.97
C LYS A 94 -14.89 6.69 0.59
N GLY A 95 -14.32 5.54 0.27
CA GLY A 95 -13.70 5.31 -1.02
C GLY A 95 -12.23 5.70 -1.12
N VAL A 96 -11.59 6.07 -0.02
CA VAL A 96 -10.17 6.50 0.00
C VAL A 96 -9.26 5.38 -0.49
N GLY A 97 -9.40 4.18 0.06
CA GLY A 97 -8.61 3.03 -0.36
C GLY A 97 -8.80 2.69 -1.84
N SER A 98 -10.05 2.70 -2.32
CA SER A 98 -10.36 2.44 -3.73
C SER A 98 -9.74 3.47 -4.66
N ARG A 99 -9.75 4.75 -4.29
CA ARG A 99 -9.15 5.81 -5.10
C ARG A 99 -7.63 5.69 -5.16
N LEU A 100 -6.99 5.35 -4.05
CA LEU A 100 -5.54 5.08 -4.02
C LEU A 100 -5.17 3.87 -4.87
N MET A 101 -5.94 2.79 -4.75
CA MET A 101 -5.74 1.58 -5.55
C MET A 101 -5.88 1.87 -7.04
N GLN A 102 -6.91 2.62 -7.43
CA GLN A 102 -7.13 2.95 -8.84
C GLN A 102 -5.97 3.80 -9.40
N ALA A 103 -5.50 4.78 -8.64
CA ALA A 103 -4.37 5.62 -9.06
C ALA A 103 -3.10 4.80 -9.23
N MET A 104 -2.81 3.87 -8.31
CA MET A 104 -1.66 2.99 -8.41
C MET A 104 -1.76 2.07 -9.63
N ILE A 105 -2.91 1.44 -9.84
CA ILE A 105 -3.13 0.53 -10.97
C ILE A 105 -2.98 1.28 -12.29
N ASP A 106 -3.52 2.49 -12.39
CA ASP A 106 -3.35 3.34 -13.57
C ASP A 106 -1.87 3.63 -13.85
N LEU A 107 -1.12 4.00 -12.82
CA LEU A 107 0.32 4.23 -12.95
C LEU A 107 1.05 2.96 -13.43
N CYS A 108 0.74 1.83 -12.83
CA CYS A 108 1.39 0.55 -13.16
C CYS A 108 1.04 0.07 -14.57
N ASP A 109 -0.25 0.09 -14.93
CA ASP A 109 -0.73 -0.45 -16.20
C ASP A 109 -0.38 0.45 -17.39
N ASN A 110 -0.53 1.76 -17.24
CA ASN A 110 -0.49 2.67 -18.37
C ASN A 110 0.83 3.43 -18.52
N TRP A 111 1.66 3.47 -17.48
CA TRP A 111 2.86 4.30 -17.49
C TRP A 111 4.15 3.55 -17.13
N ALA A 112 4.08 2.55 -16.27
CA ALA A 112 5.27 1.88 -15.74
C ALA A 112 5.53 0.48 -16.32
N ALA A 113 4.69 0.01 -17.23
CA ALA A 113 4.80 -1.30 -17.89
C ALA A 113 4.86 -2.45 -16.86
N ILE A 114 4.07 -2.37 -15.80
CA ILE A 114 3.98 -3.41 -14.78
C ILE A 114 2.95 -4.46 -15.20
N GLU A 115 3.35 -5.72 -15.20
CA GLU A 115 2.48 -6.86 -15.51
C GLU A 115 1.97 -7.56 -14.26
N ARG A 116 2.70 -7.45 -13.14
CA ARG A 116 2.37 -8.12 -11.88
C ARG A 116 2.48 -7.14 -10.72
N ILE A 117 1.41 -7.00 -9.95
CA ILE A 117 1.42 -6.26 -8.69
C ILE A 117 1.21 -7.27 -7.57
N GLU A 118 2.09 -7.29 -6.58
CA GLU A 118 2.02 -8.22 -5.45
C GLU A 118 1.95 -7.47 -4.13
N LEU A 119 1.32 -8.10 -3.16
CA LEU A 119 1.17 -7.58 -1.80
C LEU A 119 1.19 -8.71 -0.78
N THR A 120 1.42 -8.32 0.48
CA THR A 120 1.12 -9.16 1.63
C THR A 120 0.04 -8.48 2.48
N VAL A 121 -0.84 -9.27 3.07
CA VAL A 121 -1.92 -8.79 3.94
C VAL A 121 -2.11 -9.78 5.08
N PHE A 122 -2.31 -9.29 6.30
CA PHE A 122 -2.58 -10.18 7.43
C PHE A 122 -3.90 -10.93 7.22
N THR A 123 -3.90 -12.21 7.59
CA THR A 123 -5.05 -13.09 7.34
C THR A 123 -6.31 -12.64 8.09
N ASP A 124 -6.15 -11.85 9.14
CA ASP A 124 -7.24 -11.33 9.97
C ASP A 124 -7.71 -9.92 9.56
N ASN A 125 -7.42 -9.51 8.31
CA ASN A 125 -7.85 -8.22 7.77
C ASN A 125 -8.82 -8.41 6.60
N PRO A 126 -10.08 -8.83 6.87
CA PRO A 126 -11.04 -9.13 5.80
C PRO A 126 -11.40 -7.92 4.94
N ALA A 127 -11.40 -6.71 5.52
CA ALA A 127 -11.73 -5.49 4.78
C ALA A 127 -10.68 -5.19 3.70
N ALA A 128 -9.38 -5.33 4.02
CA ALA A 128 -8.31 -5.14 3.05
C ALA A 128 -8.34 -6.24 1.98
N ILE A 129 -8.53 -7.49 2.37
CA ILE A 129 -8.64 -8.63 1.44
C ILE A 129 -9.77 -8.39 0.44
N ALA A 130 -10.95 -7.94 0.92
CA ALA A 130 -12.08 -7.63 0.06
C ALA A 130 -11.77 -6.49 -0.92
N LEU A 131 -11.08 -5.44 -0.45
CA LEU A 131 -10.63 -4.33 -1.30
C LEU A 131 -9.73 -4.84 -2.42
N TYR A 132 -8.72 -5.66 -2.08
CA TYR A 132 -7.78 -6.17 -3.09
C TYR A 132 -8.47 -7.09 -4.09
N ARG A 133 -9.36 -7.97 -3.64
CA ARG A 133 -10.16 -8.83 -4.55
C ARG A 133 -11.00 -8.02 -5.52
N LYS A 134 -11.57 -6.91 -5.07
CA LYS A 134 -12.33 -6.00 -5.93
C LYS A 134 -11.50 -5.49 -7.12
N PHE A 135 -10.19 -5.35 -6.94
CA PHE A 135 -9.27 -4.89 -7.99
C PHE A 135 -8.56 -6.04 -8.72
N GLY A 136 -9.00 -7.27 -8.54
CA GLY A 136 -8.51 -8.42 -9.30
C GLY A 136 -7.33 -9.16 -8.68
N PHE A 137 -7.01 -8.87 -7.42
CA PHE A 137 -5.97 -9.61 -6.70
C PHE A 137 -6.50 -10.96 -6.21
N GLU A 138 -5.65 -11.98 -6.31
CA GLU A 138 -5.95 -13.34 -5.88
C GLU A 138 -4.92 -13.80 -4.85
N ILE A 139 -5.33 -14.68 -3.93
CA ILE A 139 -4.44 -15.28 -2.94
C ILE A 139 -3.57 -16.33 -3.62
N GLU A 140 -2.26 -16.21 -3.48
CA GLU A 140 -1.29 -17.16 -4.04
C GLU A 140 -0.68 -18.09 -2.99
N GLY A 141 -0.75 -17.71 -1.74
CA GLY A 141 -0.20 -18.52 -0.65
C GLY A 141 -0.32 -17.84 0.70
N THR A 142 0.11 -18.57 1.73
CA THR A 142 0.07 -18.11 3.12
C THR A 142 1.45 -18.27 3.75
N SER A 143 1.97 -17.20 4.38
CA SER A 143 3.14 -17.27 5.25
C SER A 143 2.69 -17.36 6.70
N ARG A 144 2.99 -18.48 7.35
CA ARG A 144 2.70 -18.66 8.78
C ARG A 144 3.72 -17.89 9.61
N ALA A 145 3.27 -17.32 10.73
CA ALA A 145 4.15 -16.57 11.65
C ALA A 145 4.93 -15.48 10.90
N TYR A 146 4.24 -14.74 10.05
CA TYR A 146 4.86 -13.75 9.16
C TYR A 146 5.38 -12.52 9.90
N ALA A 147 4.65 -12.06 10.91
CA ALA A 147 5.02 -10.87 11.68
C ALA A 147 4.55 -10.98 13.13
N MET A 148 5.19 -10.19 13.99
CA MET A 148 4.81 -10.05 15.39
C MET A 148 3.90 -8.84 15.56
N ARG A 149 2.78 -9.03 16.27
CA ARG A 149 1.85 -7.95 16.60
C ARG A 149 1.29 -8.19 18.01
N ASP A 150 1.52 -7.23 18.90
CA ASP A 150 1.10 -7.31 20.31
C ASP A 150 1.54 -8.63 21.00
N GLY A 151 2.77 -9.05 20.77
CA GLY A 151 3.31 -10.26 21.38
C GLY A 151 2.83 -11.57 20.78
N VAL A 152 2.07 -11.53 19.68
CA VAL A 152 1.52 -12.70 18.98
C VAL A 152 2.00 -12.72 17.54
N LEU A 153 2.43 -13.89 17.08
CA LEU A 153 2.76 -14.07 15.66
C LEU A 153 1.48 -14.17 14.84
N VAL A 154 1.44 -13.41 13.73
CA VAL A 154 0.30 -13.38 12.82
C VAL A 154 0.71 -13.87 11.44
N ASP A 155 -0.23 -14.52 10.75
CA ASP A 155 -0.02 -15.02 9.40
C ASP A 155 -0.37 -13.96 8.36
N ALA A 156 0.19 -14.09 7.16
CA ALA A 156 -0.12 -13.21 6.05
C ALA A 156 -0.43 -14.01 4.78
N TYR A 157 -1.38 -13.52 3.99
CA TYR A 157 -1.56 -13.96 2.62
C TYR A 157 -0.63 -13.20 1.70
N HIS A 158 -0.11 -13.91 0.69
CA HIS A 158 0.48 -13.31 -0.50
C HIS A 158 -0.60 -13.23 -1.56
N MET A 159 -0.83 -12.02 -2.07
CA MET A 159 -1.81 -11.79 -3.12
C MET A 159 -1.12 -11.13 -4.31
N ALA A 160 -1.65 -11.35 -5.50
CA ALA A 160 -1.14 -10.75 -6.71
C ALA A 160 -2.26 -10.48 -7.72
N ARG A 161 -2.04 -9.45 -8.54
CA ARG A 161 -2.83 -9.14 -9.72
C ARG A 161 -1.94 -9.20 -10.93
N LEU A 162 -2.36 -9.96 -11.93
CA LEU A 162 -1.71 -10.01 -13.22
C LEU A 162 -2.49 -9.16 -14.22
N ARG A 163 -1.80 -8.29 -14.93
CA ARG A 163 -2.44 -7.48 -15.96
C ARG A 163 -2.92 -8.39 -17.08
N SER A 164 -4.23 -8.34 -17.36
CA SER A 164 -4.87 -8.97 -18.52
C SER A 164 -4.46 -10.41 -18.86
N GLY A 165 -4.39 -11.30 -17.85
CA GLY A 165 -4.38 -12.74 -18.11
C GLY A 165 -3.27 -13.23 -19.03
N GLN A 166 -2.04 -12.73 -18.87
CA GLN A 166 -0.88 -13.30 -19.53
C GLN A 166 -0.83 -14.80 -19.24
N PRO A 167 -0.70 -15.65 -20.25
CA PRO A 167 -0.60 -17.07 -20.02
C PRO A 167 0.64 -17.36 -19.18
N HIS A 168 0.43 -18.02 -18.04
CA HIS A 168 1.54 -18.59 -17.29
C HIS A 168 2.14 -19.68 -18.13
N GLY A 169 3.43 -19.62 -18.37
CA GLY A 169 4.12 -20.76 -18.94
C GLY A 169 3.88 -21.93 -18.02
N ASP A 170 3.34 -23.01 -18.54
CA ASP A 170 3.26 -24.26 -17.81
C ASP A 170 4.66 -24.64 -17.36
N ALA A 171 4.84 -24.77 -16.07
CA ALA A 171 6.11 -25.19 -15.51
C ALA A 171 6.32 -26.68 -15.81
#